data_f4f61116dbaa74240fae3d3a32fdc1ea
#
_entry.id   f4f61116dbaa74240fae3d3a32fdc1ea
#
_cell.length_a   1.000
_cell.length_b   1.000
_cell.length_c   1.000
_cell.angle_alpha   90.00
_cell.angle_beta   90.00
_cell.angle_gamma   90.00
#
_symmetry.space_group_name_H-M   'P 1'
#
loop_
_entity.id
_entity.type
_entity.pdbx_description
1 polymer ?
#
loop_
_entity_poly.entity_id
_entity_poly.type
_entity_poly.pdbx_seq_one_letter_code
_entity_poly.pdbx_strand_id
1 'polypeptide(L)'
;MNILVLGRGKTGSLVAEVARERRHHVDVLNASDNPKASALTAEKLVPINMVIDFTAPSAVLENVEACIRAKKSIVVGTTGWYGELPRIRPMVEDPGCGIGLLYAANFSVGVNLFFEVARSAAAALQHQYFGQIFERHHAQKKDAPSGTAMALQKVVQESAGTELEITSFREGDVVGMHELVLDSPADTIYLCHTAKSRRGFADGAVRAAEWLVGKKGIFDFKDVWREL
;
A
#
# COMPACT_ATOMS: atom_id res chain seq x y z
N MET A 1 -17.36 -3.45 12.32
CA MET A 1 -16.19 -3.70 13.21
C MET A 1 -15.82 -2.43 13.95
N ASN A 2 -15.09 -2.56 15.05
CA ASN A 2 -14.41 -1.44 15.70
C ASN A 2 -13.00 -1.36 15.15
N ILE A 3 -12.70 -0.30 14.41
CA ILE A 3 -11.42 -0.07 13.75
C ILE A 3 -10.68 1.07 14.46
N LEU A 4 -9.41 0.85 14.76
CA LEU A 4 -8.52 1.90 15.23
C LEU A 4 -7.58 2.31 14.09
N VAL A 5 -7.69 3.55 13.63
CA VAL A 5 -6.77 4.12 12.63
C VAL A 5 -5.65 4.87 13.34
N LEU A 6 -4.42 4.49 13.04
CA LEU A 6 -3.21 5.17 13.49
C LEU A 6 -2.75 6.14 12.40
N GLY A 7 -2.63 7.41 12.78
CA GLY A 7 -2.24 8.49 11.86
C GLY A 7 -3.43 9.33 11.38
N ARG A 8 -3.27 10.66 11.47
CA ARG A 8 -4.25 11.68 11.08
C ARG A 8 -3.79 12.51 9.86
N GLY A 9 -2.85 11.94 9.11
CA GLY A 9 -2.39 12.53 7.85
C GLY A 9 -3.45 12.44 6.74
N LYS A 10 -3.11 12.93 5.54
CA LYS A 10 -4.03 12.96 4.37
C LYS A 10 -4.69 11.60 4.09
N THR A 11 -3.92 10.51 4.13
CA THR A 11 -4.45 9.16 3.85
C THR A 11 -5.15 8.57 5.06
N GLY A 12 -4.60 8.64 6.26
CA GLY A 12 -5.22 8.09 7.47
C GLY A 12 -6.58 8.71 7.78
N SER A 13 -6.74 10.03 7.60
CA SER A 13 -8.05 10.69 7.74
C SER A 13 -9.06 10.15 6.73
N LEU A 14 -8.65 9.94 5.50
CA LEU A 14 -9.50 9.40 4.44
C LEU A 14 -9.86 7.92 4.68
N VAL A 15 -8.95 7.12 5.23
CA VAL A 15 -9.23 5.74 5.67
C VAL A 15 -10.31 5.74 6.75
N ALA A 16 -10.21 6.64 7.74
CA ALA A 16 -11.22 6.75 8.77
C ALA A 16 -12.60 7.17 8.23
N GLU A 17 -12.63 8.07 7.23
CA GLU A 17 -13.85 8.48 6.54
C GLU A 17 -14.48 7.30 5.79
N VAL A 18 -13.71 6.62 4.93
CA VAL A 18 -14.18 5.47 4.14
C VAL A 18 -14.67 4.35 5.05
N ALA A 19 -13.95 4.06 6.15
CA ALA A 19 -14.37 3.04 7.09
C ALA A 19 -15.72 3.36 7.75
N ARG A 20 -15.98 4.63 8.10
CA ARG A 20 -17.29 5.07 8.62
C ARG A 20 -18.40 4.94 7.59
N GLU A 21 -18.16 5.31 6.33
CA GLU A 21 -19.13 5.13 5.24
C GLU A 21 -19.49 3.65 5.05
N ARG A 22 -18.51 2.75 5.26
CA ARG A 22 -18.72 1.29 5.24
C ARG A 22 -19.31 0.75 6.57
N ARG A 23 -19.85 1.66 7.43
CA ARG A 23 -20.55 1.35 8.68
C ARG A 23 -19.68 0.68 9.75
N HIS A 24 -18.38 0.99 9.80
CA HIS A 24 -17.52 0.63 10.91
C HIS A 24 -17.52 1.73 11.98
N HIS A 25 -17.34 1.33 13.25
CA HIS A 25 -16.99 2.27 14.31
C HIS A 25 -15.50 2.55 14.22
N VAL A 26 -15.13 3.84 14.21
CA VAL A 26 -13.74 4.24 13.92
C VAL A 26 -13.24 5.23 14.96
N ASP A 27 -12.23 4.80 15.68
CA ASP A 27 -11.37 5.64 16.50
C ASP A 27 -10.12 6.02 15.71
N VAL A 28 -9.57 7.21 15.96
CA VAL A 28 -8.35 7.69 15.32
C VAL A 28 -7.37 8.16 16.38
N LEU A 29 -6.14 7.64 16.36
CA LEU A 29 -5.02 8.14 17.14
C LEU A 29 -4.06 8.91 16.25
N ASN A 30 -3.71 10.13 16.69
CA ASN A 30 -2.66 10.88 16.04
C ASN A 30 -1.28 10.38 16.49
N ALA A 31 -0.24 10.62 15.69
CA ALA A 31 1.12 10.23 16.03
C ALA A 31 1.63 10.87 17.33
N SER A 32 1.23 12.13 17.61
CA SER A 32 1.57 12.82 18.86
C SER A 32 0.95 12.17 20.10
N ASP A 33 -0.16 11.47 19.95
CA ASP A 33 -0.92 10.87 21.04
C ASP A 33 -0.47 9.40 21.30
N ASN A 34 0.40 8.88 20.44
CA ASN A 34 0.89 7.51 20.46
C ASN A 34 2.42 7.39 20.32
N PRO A 35 3.23 8.16 21.07
CA PRO A 35 4.68 8.05 20.99
C PRO A 35 5.11 6.64 21.43
N LYS A 36 5.94 5.96 20.59
CA LYS A 36 6.41 4.59 20.85
C LYS A 36 5.30 3.59 21.19
N ALA A 37 4.17 3.73 20.50
CA ALA A 37 2.97 2.89 20.70
C ALA A 37 2.40 2.91 22.15
N SER A 38 2.70 3.94 22.93
CA SER A 38 2.31 4.01 24.36
C SER A 38 0.80 4.07 24.61
N ALA A 39 0.02 4.56 23.62
CA ALA A 39 -1.44 4.58 23.71
C ALA A 39 -2.10 3.24 23.30
N LEU A 40 -1.32 2.30 22.74
CA LEU A 40 -1.82 0.97 22.35
C LEU A 40 -1.75 0.00 23.53
N THR A 41 -2.38 0.37 24.66
CA THR A 41 -2.47 -0.47 25.84
C THR A 41 -3.43 -1.65 25.59
N ALA A 42 -3.28 -2.73 26.36
CA ALA A 42 -4.19 -3.86 26.27
C ALA A 42 -5.65 -3.42 26.51
N GLU A 43 -5.89 -2.54 27.48
CA GLU A 43 -7.22 -1.99 27.78
C GLU A 43 -7.81 -1.22 26.59
N LYS A 44 -7.04 -0.31 25.99
CA LYS A 44 -7.45 0.46 24.79
C LYS A 44 -7.79 -0.44 23.63
N LEU A 45 -7.07 -1.54 23.47
CA LEU A 45 -7.23 -2.46 22.35
C LEU A 45 -8.31 -3.53 22.57
N VAL A 46 -8.79 -3.75 23.80
CA VAL A 46 -9.87 -4.72 24.06
C VAL A 46 -11.05 -4.58 23.11
N PRO A 47 -11.70 -3.39 22.95
CA PRO A 47 -12.86 -3.24 22.07
C PRO A 47 -12.52 -3.23 20.58
N ILE A 48 -11.24 -3.14 20.19
CA ILE A 48 -10.81 -3.00 18.80
C ILE A 48 -10.77 -4.37 18.11
N ASN A 49 -11.36 -4.46 16.94
CA ASN A 49 -11.29 -5.65 16.08
C ASN A 49 -10.10 -5.62 15.13
N MET A 50 -9.76 -4.42 14.61
CA MET A 50 -8.73 -4.24 13.59
C MET A 50 -8.00 -2.91 13.79
N VAL A 51 -6.69 -2.92 13.57
CA VAL A 51 -5.86 -1.70 13.52
C VAL A 51 -5.48 -1.42 12.08
N ILE A 52 -5.50 -0.13 11.66
CA ILE A 52 -5.00 0.30 10.35
C ILE A 52 -3.96 1.41 10.57
N ASP A 53 -2.73 1.17 10.12
CA ASP A 53 -1.59 2.07 10.34
C ASP A 53 -1.23 2.87 9.08
N PHE A 54 -1.36 4.20 9.16
CA PHE A 54 -0.86 5.18 8.21
C PHE A 54 -0.05 6.26 8.93
N THR A 55 1.01 5.86 9.63
CA THR A 55 1.87 6.74 10.43
C THR A 55 3.19 7.09 9.73
N ALA A 56 4.30 6.94 10.41
CA ALA A 56 5.65 7.12 9.88
C ALA A 56 6.43 5.79 9.92
N PRO A 57 7.42 5.57 9.03
CA PRO A 57 8.21 4.33 8.99
C PRO A 57 8.80 3.94 10.34
N SER A 58 9.27 4.93 11.10
CA SER A 58 9.88 4.72 12.43
C SER A 58 8.91 4.27 13.52
N ALA A 59 7.60 4.40 13.31
CA ALA A 59 6.58 4.02 14.30
C ALA A 59 6.00 2.63 14.04
N VAL A 60 6.13 2.09 12.83
CA VAL A 60 5.46 0.85 12.41
C VAL A 60 5.84 -0.33 13.27
N LEU A 61 7.13 -0.52 13.54
CA LEU A 61 7.60 -1.67 14.33
C LEU A 61 6.95 -1.70 15.71
N GLU A 62 6.98 -0.57 16.42
CA GLU A 62 6.42 -0.45 17.76
C GLU A 62 4.89 -0.65 17.77
N ASN A 63 4.20 -0.12 16.74
CA ASN A 63 2.76 -0.32 16.58
C ASN A 63 2.42 -1.80 16.31
N VAL A 64 3.17 -2.48 15.45
CA VAL A 64 3.00 -3.91 15.16
C VAL A 64 3.26 -4.75 16.40
N GLU A 65 4.36 -4.50 17.12
CA GLU A 65 4.68 -5.20 18.37
C GLU A 65 3.57 -5.03 19.43
N ALA A 66 2.99 -3.82 19.55
CA ALA A 66 1.87 -3.58 20.45
C ALA A 66 0.62 -4.38 20.04
N CYS A 67 0.32 -4.44 18.74
CA CYS A 67 -0.78 -5.25 18.20
C CYS A 67 -0.57 -6.75 18.44
N ILE A 68 0.65 -7.27 18.25
CA ILE A 68 1.00 -8.66 18.56
C ILE A 68 0.75 -8.98 20.03
N ARG A 69 1.26 -8.13 20.95
CA ARG A 69 1.04 -8.31 22.40
C ARG A 69 -0.43 -8.33 22.78
N ALA A 70 -1.25 -7.49 22.12
CA ALA A 70 -2.69 -7.38 22.37
C ALA A 70 -3.54 -8.36 21.56
N LYS A 71 -2.94 -9.24 20.74
CA LYS A 71 -3.63 -10.17 19.84
C LYS A 71 -4.60 -9.47 18.88
N LYS A 72 -4.17 -8.35 18.29
CA LYS A 72 -4.96 -7.57 17.33
C LYS A 72 -4.34 -7.62 15.95
N SER A 73 -5.13 -7.98 14.95
CA SER A 73 -4.71 -7.93 13.54
C SER A 73 -4.51 -6.48 13.08
N ILE A 74 -3.59 -6.29 12.14
CA ILE A 74 -3.18 -4.97 11.69
C ILE A 74 -2.97 -4.92 10.17
N VAL A 75 -3.47 -3.83 9.56
CA VAL A 75 -3.17 -3.45 8.17
C VAL A 75 -2.20 -2.28 8.19
N VAL A 76 -1.07 -2.39 7.48
CA VAL A 76 -0.01 -1.38 7.46
C VAL A 76 0.10 -0.75 6.07
N GLY A 77 -0.34 0.52 5.96
CA GLY A 77 -0.22 1.33 4.75
C GLY A 77 0.93 2.34 4.78
N THR A 78 1.63 2.43 5.89
CA THR A 78 2.88 3.18 5.98
C THR A 78 3.93 2.50 5.10
N THR A 79 4.70 3.27 4.34
CA THR A 79 5.78 2.77 3.49
C THR A 79 7.16 3.04 4.13
N GLY A 80 8.22 2.42 3.60
CA GLY A 80 9.60 2.69 4.04
C GLY A 80 10.05 1.93 5.30
N TRP A 81 9.27 0.96 5.78
CA TRP A 81 9.60 0.13 6.95
C TRP A 81 9.95 -1.33 6.60
N TYR A 82 9.93 -1.69 5.32
CA TYR A 82 10.06 -3.09 4.89
C TYR A 82 11.39 -3.76 5.30
N GLY A 83 12.39 -2.98 5.67
CA GLY A 83 13.63 -3.48 6.30
C GLY A 83 13.38 -4.21 7.63
N GLU A 84 12.26 -3.92 8.31
CA GLU A 84 11.86 -4.57 9.55
C GLU A 84 11.08 -5.89 9.35
N LEU A 85 10.67 -6.22 8.10
CA LEU A 85 9.95 -7.46 7.82
C LEU A 85 10.67 -8.73 8.30
N PRO A 86 11.99 -8.89 8.16
CA PRO A 86 12.70 -10.05 8.67
C PRO A 86 12.58 -10.21 10.19
N ARG A 87 12.42 -9.11 10.93
CA ARG A 87 12.20 -9.11 12.38
C ARG A 87 10.74 -9.40 12.75
N ILE A 88 9.79 -8.81 12.03
CA ILE A 88 8.36 -8.93 12.30
C ILE A 88 7.79 -10.29 11.90
N ARG A 89 8.25 -10.83 10.77
CA ARG A 89 7.73 -12.09 10.20
C ARG A 89 7.71 -13.24 11.21
N PRO A 90 8.83 -13.61 11.87
CA PRO A 90 8.82 -14.72 12.82
C PRO A 90 7.91 -14.44 14.04
N MET A 91 7.70 -13.18 14.40
CA MET A 91 6.81 -12.83 15.52
C MET A 91 5.33 -13.03 15.16
N VAL A 92 4.93 -12.73 13.90
CA VAL A 92 3.55 -12.89 13.43
C VAL A 92 3.26 -14.36 13.07
N GLU A 93 4.24 -15.06 12.51
CA GLU A 93 4.12 -16.47 12.11
C GLU A 93 4.25 -17.45 13.30
N ASP A 94 4.62 -16.97 14.48
CA ASP A 94 4.59 -17.79 15.69
C ASP A 94 3.18 -18.35 15.93
N PRO A 95 3.01 -19.67 16.12
CA PRO A 95 1.70 -20.29 16.31
C PRO A 95 0.90 -19.71 17.48
N GLY A 96 1.59 -19.20 18.50
CA GLY A 96 1.00 -18.52 19.65
C GLY A 96 0.54 -17.10 19.37
N CYS A 97 1.00 -16.47 18.29
CA CYS A 97 0.65 -15.08 17.94
C CYS A 97 -0.84 -14.94 17.58
N GLY A 98 -1.30 -15.68 16.60
CA GLY A 98 -2.72 -15.81 16.23
C GLY A 98 -3.35 -14.58 15.59
N ILE A 99 -2.56 -13.59 15.12
CA ILE A 99 -3.04 -12.41 14.39
C ILE A 99 -2.75 -12.48 12.89
N GLY A 100 -3.47 -11.65 12.10
CA GLY A 100 -3.10 -11.33 10.73
C GLY A 100 -2.41 -9.98 10.64
N LEU A 101 -1.34 -9.91 9.85
CA LEU A 101 -0.71 -8.66 9.43
C LEU A 101 -0.80 -8.57 7.91
N LEU A 102 -1.39 -7.51 7.37
CA LEU A 102 -1.41 -7.23 5.95
C LEU A 102 -0.73 -5.89 5.68
N TYR A 103 0.16 -5.85 4.72
CA TYR A 103 0.87 -4.63 4.33
C TYR A 103 0.80 -4.40 2.83
N ALA A 104 1.01 -3.16 2.40
CA ALA A 104 1.13 -2.80 1.00
C ALA A 104 2.00 -1.56 0.79
N ALA A 105 2.73 -1.54 -0.31
CA ALA A 105 3.29 -0.30 -0.85
C ALA A 105 2.20 0.57 -1.49
N ASN A 106 1.13 -0.07 -1.99
CA ASN A 106 0.00 0.60 -2.62
C ASN A 106 -1.27 -0.23 -2.47
N PHE A 107 -2.29 0.30 -1.80
CA PHE A 107 -3.59 -0.33 -1.60
C PHE A 107 -4.59 -0.11 -2.74
N SER A 108 -4.23 0.59 -3.81
CA SER A 108 -5.15 0.79 -4.93
C SER A 108 -5.32 -0.49 -5.74
N VAL A 109 -6.54 -1.00 -5.81
CA VAL A 109 -6.91 -2.11 -6.70
C VAL A 109 -6.55 -1.76 -8.15
N GLY A 110 -6.82 -0.52 -8.58
CA GLY A 110 -6.50 -0.06 -9.94
C GLY A 110 -5.00 -0.10 -10.25
N VAL A 111 -4.14 0.28 -9.29
CA VAL A 111 -2.68 0.21 -9.46
C VAL A 111 -2.20 -1.24 -9.53
N ASN A 112 -2.73 -2.13 -8.70
CA ASN A 112 -2.34 -3.54 -8.73
C ASN A 112 -2.79 -4.23 -10.02
N LEU A 113 -4.01 -3.92 -10.50
CA LEU A 113 -4.46 -4.38 -11.82
C LEU A 113 -3.58 -3.81 -12.95
N PHE A 114 -3.24 -2.53 -12.89
CA PHE A 114 -2.34 -1.90 -13.86
C PHE A 114 -0.97 -2.60 -13.93
N PHE A 115 -0.41 -2.99 -12.78
CA PHE A 115 0.84 -3.76 -12.75
C PHE A 115 0.72 -5.12 -13.41
N GLU A 116 -0.40 -5.81 -13.26
CA GLU A 116 -0.62 -7.09 -13.95
C GLU A 116 -0.76 -6.96 -15.45
N VAL A 117 -1.50 -5.93 -15.90
CA VAL A 117 -1.60 -5.62 -17.34
C VAL A 117 -0.23 -5.25 -17.90
N ALA A 118 0.54 -4.43 -17.18
CA ALA A 118 1.90 -4.06 -17.55
C ALA A 118 2.84 -5.29 -17.61
N ARG A 119 2.71 -6.22 -16.66
CA ARG A 119 3.45 -7.49 -16.66
C ARG A 119 3.20 -8.29 -17.93
N SER A 120 1.95 -8.40 -18.34
CA SER A 120 1.57 -9.11 -19.58
C SER A 120 2.07 -8.38 -20.82
N ALA A 121 1.92 -7.04 -20.85
CA ALA A 121 2.34 -6.23 -21.99
C ALA A 121 3.87 -6.19 -22.15
N ALA A 122 4.63 -6.36 -21.07
CA ALA A 122 6.10 -6.37 -21.10
C ALA A 122 6.69 -7.44 -22.05
N ALA A 123 5.92 -8.49 -22.38
CA ALA A 123 6.32 -9.47 -23.39
C ALA A 123 6.62 -8.85 -24.76
N ALA A 124 6.02 -7.70 -25.10
CA ALA A 124 6.29 -6.98 -26.34
C ALA A 124 7.78 -6.57 -26.47
N LEU A 125 8.48 -6.33 -25.37
CA LEU A 125 9.92 -5.99 -25.38
C LEU A 125 10.80 -7.10 -25.98
N GLN A 126 10.31 -8.34 -26.06
CA GLN A 126 10.97 -9.45 -26.72
C GLN A 126 10.70 -9.49 -28.25
N HIS A 127 9.82 -8.61 -28.75
CA HIS A 127 9.36 -8.55 -30.14
C HIS A 127 9.66 -7.18 -30.81
N GLN A 128 10.86 -6.63 -30.57
CA GLN A 128 11.34 -5.37 -31.17
C GLN A 128 10.56 -4.11 -30.73
N TYR A 129 9.87 -4.14 -29.60
CA TYR A 129 9.34 -2.94 -28.99
C TYR A 129 10.39 -2.28 -28.10
N PHE A 130 10.40 -0.96 -28.10
CA PHE A 130 11.10 -0.12 -27.13
C PHE A 130 10.13 0.30 -26.05
N GLY A 131 10.58 0.31 -24.80
CA GLY A 131 9.72 0.65 -23.67
C GLY A 131 10.19 1.90 -22.94
N GLN A 132 9.24 2.70 -22.44
CA GLN A 132 9.52 3.82 -21.55
C GLN A 132 8.41 3.97 -20.53
N ILE A 133 8.78 4.38 -19.31
CA ILE A 133 7.85 4.67 -18.23
C ILE A 133 7.81 6.18 -18.01
N PHE A 134 6.61 6.73 -17.93
CA PHE A 134 6.37 8.11 -17.52
C PHE A 134 5.57 8.15 -16.24
N GLU A 135 5.88 9.09 -15.37
CA GLU A 135 5.06 9.34 -14.18
C GLU A 135 4.89 10.84 -13.95
N ARG A 136 3.73 11.22 -13.45
CA ARG A 136 3.35 12.60 -13.23
C ARG A 136 2.67 12.77 -11.88
N HIS A 137 3.16 13.71 -11.08
CA HIS A 137 2.62 14.04 -9.76
C HIS A 137 2.61 15.56 -9.53
N HIS A 138 1.91 15.96 -8.46
CA HIS A 138 1.83 17.36 -8.06
C HIS A 138 3.22 17.96 -7.77
N ALA A 139 3.34 19.29 -7.93
CA ALA A 139 4.61 20.01 -7.82
C ALA A 139 5.32 19.84 -6.46
N GLN A 140 4.57 19.54 -5.37
CA GLN A 140 5.12 19.41 -4.01
C GLN A 140 5.64 18.00 -3.69
N LYS A 141 5.54 17.03 -4.61
CA LYS A 141 6.07 15.67 -4.39
C LYS A 141 7.59 15.70 -4.48
N LYS A 142 8.25 15.29 -3.40
CA LYS A 142 9.72 15.42 -3.24
C LYS A 142 10.51 14.29 -3.91
N ASP A 143 10.00 13.07 -3.83
CA ASP A 143 10.65 11.90 -4.42
C ASP A 143 10.40 11.84 -5.94
N ALA A 144 11.43 11.53 -6.69
CA ALA A 144 11.43 11.28 -8.14
C ALA A 144 12.53 10.25 -8.45
N PRO A 145 12.20 9.12 -9.10
CA PRO A 145 10.86 8.65 -9.45
C PRO A 145 9.99 8.33 -8.23
N SER A 146 8.65 8.25 -8.45
CA SER A 146 7.72 7.82 -7.42
C SER A 146 7.89 6.32 -7.09
N GLY A 147 7.56 5.91 -5.85
CA GLY A 147 7.61 4.51 -5.47
C GLY A 147 6.75 3.59 -6.36
N THR A 148 5.62 4.10 -6.88
CA THR A 148 4.77 3.36 -7.83
C THR A 148 5.44 3.20 -9.19
N ALA A 149 6.16 4.22 -9.70
CA ALA A 149 6.90 4.13 -10.94
C ALA A 149 8.08 3.13 -10.83
N MET A 150 8.80 3.16 -9.72
CA MET A 150 9.85 2.17 -9.44
C MET A 150 9.29 0.75 -9.34
N ALA A 151 8.11 0.57 -8.73
CA ALA A 151 7.46 -0.73 -8.68
C ALA A 151 7.02 -1.20 -10.08
N LEU A 152 6.50 -0.29 -10.93
CA LEU A 152 6.19 -0.60 -12.33
C LEU A 152 7.43 -1.03 -13.11
N GLN A 153 8.54 -0.30 -13.00
CA GLN A 153 9.81 -0.64 -13.63
C GLN A 153 10.27 -2.05 -13.21
N LYS A 154 10.21 -2.34 -11.92
CA LYS A 154 10.56 -3.66 -11.40
C LYS A 154 9.67 -4.77 -11.97
N VAL A 155 8.36 -4.54 -12.07
CA VAL A 155 7.41 -5.50 -12.67
C VAL A 155 7.76 -5.80 -14.12
N VAL A 156 8.11 -4.77 -14.91
CA VAL A 156 8.53 -4.94 -16.30
C VAL A 156 9.86 -5.68 -16.38
N GLN A 157 10.84 -5.28 -15.57
CA GLN A 157 12.17 -5.91 -15.53
C GLN A 157 12.11 -7.39 -15.16
N GLU A 158 11.31 -7.75 -14.14
CA GLU A 158 11.09 -9.14 -13.73
C GLU A 158 10.43 -9.99 -14.83
N SER A 159 9.61 -9.37 -15.70
CA SER A 159 8.86 -10.07 -16.75
C SER A 159 9.62 -10.20 -18.05
N ALA A 160 10.36 -9.16 -18.45
CA ALA A 160 11.02 -9.08 -19.77
C ALA A 160 12.55 -9.07 -19.71
N GLY A 161 13.13 -9.01 -18.51
CA GLY A 161 14.58 -8.91 -18.32
C GLY A 161 15.19 -7.56 -18.69
N THR A 162 14.35 -6.56 -19.01
CA THR A 162 14.78 -5.23 -19.47
C THR A 162 14.38 -4.17 -18.44
N GLU A 163 15.35 -3.38 -18.00
CA GLU A 163 15.10 -2.19 -17.18
C GLU A 163 14.75 -1.01 -18.08
N LEU A 164 13.59 -0.41 -17.86
CA LEU A 164 13.12 0.74 -18.62
C LEU A 164 13.49 2.05 -17.92
N GLU A 165 13.75 3.10 -18.72
CA GLU A 165 13.92 4.44 -18.19
C GLU A 165 12.61 5.00 -17.64
N ILE A 166 12.69 5.76 -16.53
CA ILE A 166 11.56 6.46 -15.92
C ILE A 166 11.76 7.96 -16.10
N THR A 167 10.81 8.61 -16.79
CA THR A 167 10.74 10.07 -16.86
C THR A 167 9.68 10.59 -15.89
N SER A 168 10.10 11.48 -14.99
CA SER A 168 9.26 12.02 -13.93
C SER A 168 8.86 13.47 -14.19
N PHE A 169 7.57 13.78 -14.11
CA PHE A 169 7.02 15.14 -14.18
C PHE A 169 6.45 15.58 -12.84
N ARG A 170 6.62 16.87 -12.52
CA ARG A 170 6.09 17.50 -11.30
C ARG A 170 5.35 18.76 -11.70
N GLU A 171 4.00 18.70 -11.71
CA GLU A 171 3.18 19.80 -12.18
C GLU A 171 1.82 19.85 -11.50
N GLY A 172 1.30 21.04 -11.28
CA GLY A 172 -0.04 21.27 -10.74
C GLY A 172 -0.37 20.46 -9.48
N ASP A 173 -1.58 19.93 -9.46
CA ASP A 173 -2.16 19.14 -8.36
C ASP A 173 -2.40 17.67 -8.73
N VAL A 174 -1.69 17.14 -9.74
CA VAL A 174 -1.85 15.75 -10.19
C VAL A 174 -1.60 14.78 -9.04
N VAL A 175 -2.60 13.97 -8.72
CA VAL A 175 -2.53 13.00 -7.59
C VAL A 175 -1.49 11.92 -7.86
N GLY A 176 -1.45 11.42 -9.09
CA GLY A 176 -0.50 10.43 -9.58
C GLY A 176 -0.98 9.79 -10.88
N MET A 177 -0.17 9.89 -11.91
CA MET A 177 -0.36 9.24 -13.20
C MET A 177 0.88 8.41 -13.53
N HIS A 178 0.70 7.21 -14.03
CA HIS A 178 1.77 6.29 -14.43
C HIS A 178 1.43 5.71 -15.79
N GLU A 179 2.38 5.74 -16.69
CA GLU A 179 2.24 5.31 -18.07
C GLU A 179 3.36 4.33 -18.40
N LEU A 180 3.02 3.27 -19.12
CA LEU A 180 3.94 2.38 -19.82
C LEU A 180 3.66 2.51 -21.30
N VAL A 181 4.64 2.97 -22.04
CA VAL A 181 4.61 3.08 -23.50
C VAL A 181 5.54 2.02 -24.06
N LEU A 182 5.03 1.19 -24.97
CA LEU A 182 5.78 0.18 -25.70
C LEU A 182 5.60 0.50 -27.19
N ASP A 183 6.67 0.88 -27.85
CA ASP A 183 6.65 1.41 -29.21
C ASP A 183 7.45 0.53 -30.18
N SER A 184 6.93 0.34 -31.38
CA SER A 184 7.56 -0.37 -32.48
C SER A 184 7.41 0.41 -33.79
N PRO A 185 8.12 0.04 -34.86
CA PRO A 185 7.89 0.67 -36.18
C PRO A 185 6.48 0.48 -36.75
N ALA A 186 5.70 -0.48 -36.21
CA ALA A 186 4.38 -0.84 -36.71
C ALA A 186 3.23 -0.22 -35.90
N ASP A 187 3.40 -0.17 -34.58
CA ASP A 187 2.34 0.27 -33.66
C ASP A 187 2.90 0.66 -32.28
N THR A 188 2.04 1.27 -31.46
CA THR A 188 2.35 1.66 -30.09
C THR A 188 1.31 1.08 -29.14
N ILE A 189 1.76 0.43 -28.08
CA ILE A 189 0.91 0.02 -26.94
C ILE A 189 1.05 1.09 -25.85
N TYR A 190 -0.06 1.66 -25.45
CA TYR A 190 -0.13 2.70 -24.43
C TYR A 190 -0.98 2.24 -23.25
N LEU A 191 -0.37 2.07 -22.09
CA LEU A 191 -1.04 1.74 -20.86
C LEU A 191 -0.94 2.92 -19.89
N CYS A 192 -2.06 3.34 -19.33
CA CYS A 192 -2.11 4.46 -18.39
C CYS A 192 -3.00 4.17 -17.20
N HIS A 193 -2.50 4.49 -16.01
CA HIS A 193 -3.29 4.57 -14.78
C HIS A 193 -3.22 5.97 -14.20
N THR A 194 -4.37 6.61 -14.02
CA THR A 194 -4.49 7.94 -13.41
C THR A 194 -5.32 7.88 -12.13
N ALA A 195 -4.72 8.22 -11.00
CA ALA A 195 -5.44 8.36 -9.74
C ALA A 195 -6.19 9.71 -9.69
N LYS A 196 -7.51 9.67 -9.57
CA LYS A 196 -8.35 10.89 -9.43
C LYS A 196 -8.33 11.45 -8.01
N SER A 197 -8.08 10.61 -7.02
CA SER A 197 -7.99 10.97 -5.60
C SER A 197 -7.24 9.89 -4.82
N ARG A 198 -6.89 10.18 -3.56
CA ARG A 198 -6.32 9.17 -2.65
C ARG A 198 -7.35 8.18 -2.10
N ARG A 199 -8.63 8.35 -2.45
CA ARG A 199 -9.72 7.51 -1.95
C ARG A 199 -9.53 6.03 -2.32
N GLY A 200 -8.96 5.72 -3.51
CA GLY A 200 -8.67 4.34 -3.91
C GLY A 200 -7.70 3.62 -2.97
N PHE A 201 -6.73 4.34 -2.38
CA PHE A 201 -5.83 3.76 -1.37
C PHE A 201 -6.55 3.50 -0.05
N ALA A 202 -7.42 4.43 0.36
CA ALA A 202 -8.20 4.31 1.59
C ALA A 202 -9.23 3.17 1.49
N ASP A 203 -9.94 3.08 0.37
CA ASP A 203 -10.91 1.99 0.12
C ASP A 203 -10.23 0.62 0.14
N GLY A 204 -9.11 0.48 -0.57
CA GLY A 204 -8.35 -0.77 -0.57
C GLY A 204 -7.83 -1.17 0.82
N ALA A 205 -7.39 -0.21 1.63
CA ALA A 205 -6.93 -0.48 3.00
C ALA A 205 -8.08 -0.94 3.91
N VAL A 206 -9.28 -0.36 3.76
CA VAL A 206 -10.46 -0.79 4.53
C VAL A 206 -10.94 -2.17 4.08
N ARG A 207 -10.97 -2.44 2.77
CA ARG A 207 -11.27 -3.79 2.25
C ARG A 207 -10.26 -4.82 2.73
N ALA A 208 -8.97 -4.48 2.75
CA ALA A 208 -7.93 -5.35 3.30
C ALA A 208 -8.17 -5.65 4.78
N ALA A 209 -8.62 -4.67 5.55
CA ALA A 209 -8.98 -4.85 6.96
C ALA A 209 -10.19 -5.79 7.13
N GLU A 210 -11.20 -5.66 6.29
CA GLU A 210 -12.37 -6.56 6.26
C GLU A 210 -11.97 -7.99 5.89
N TRP A 211 -11.13 -8.14 4.86
CA TRP A 211 -10.63 -9.43 4.38
C TRP A 211 -9.77 -10.15 5.43
N LEU A 212 -9.00 -9.38 6.22
CA LEU A 212 -8.05 -9.91 7.21
C LEU A 212 -8.74 -10.50 8.45
N VAL A 213 -10.05 -10.26 8.64
CA VAL A 213 -10.80 -10.78 9.80
C VAL A 213 -10.70 -12.30 9.87
N GLY A 214 -10.23 -12.82 11.00
CA GLY A 214 -10.07 -14.27 11.23
C GLY A 214 -8.89 -14.93 10.55
N LYS A 215 -8.17 -14.22 9.69
CA LYS A 215 -6.94 -14.73 9.04
C LYS A 215 -5.72 -14.54 9.95
N LYS A 216 -4.76 -15.45 9.84
CA LYS A 216 -3.52 -15.46 10.64
C LYS A 216 -2.32 -15.54 9.72
N GLY A 217 -1.23 -14.87 10.10
CA GLY A 217 0.00 -14.83 9.31
C GLY A 217 0.23 -13.46 8.68
N ILE A 218 1.19 -13.40 7.75
CA ILE A 218 1.61 -12.15 7.10
C ILE A 218 1.26 -12.18 5.62
N PHE A 219 0.63 -11.11 5.13
CA PHE A 219 0.10 -11.00 3.78
C PHE A 219 0.59 -9.73 3.11
N ASP A 220 0.96 -9.83 1.82
CA ASP A 220 1.16 -8.67 0.96
C ASP A 220 -0.12 -8.43 0.14
N PHE A 221 -0.60 -7.19 0.12
CA PHE A 221 -1.81 -6.81 -0.60
C PHE A 221 -1.76 -7.20 -2.10
N LYS A 222 -0.58 -7.12 -2.72
CA LYS A 222 -0.40 -7.49 -4.13
C LYS A 222 -0.79 -8.95 -4.42
N ASP A 223 -0.75 -9.82 -3.42
CA ASP A 223 -1.05 -11.25 -3.58
C ASP A 223 -2.53 -11.57 -3.31
N VAL A 224 -3.26 -10.65 -2.62
CA VAL A 224 -4.63 -10.90 -2.14
C VAL A 224 -5.68 -9.94 -2.68
N TRP A 225 -5.31 -8.87 -3.37
CA TRP A 225 -6.23 -7.81 -3.80
C TRP A 225 -7.40 -8.28 -4.67
N ARG A 226 -7.27 -9.42 -5.33
CA ARG A 226 -8.33 -10.01 -6.15
C ARG A 226 -9.44 -10.69 -5.33
N GLU A 227 -9.18 -10.95 -4.07
CA GLU A 227 -10.13 -11.58 -3.15
C GLU A 227 -10.94 -10.55 -2.34
N LEU A 228 -10.70 -9.24 -2.52
CA LEU A 228 -11.25 -8.15 -1.70
C LEU A 228 -12.60 -7.63 -2.23
#